data_05aecdda991f75edc4134d7837eed015
#
_entry.id   05aecdda991f75edc4134d7837eed015
#
_cell.length_a   1.000
_cell.length_b   1.000
_cell.length_c   1.000
_cell.angle_alpha   90.00
_cell.angle_beta   90.00
_cell.angle_gamma   90.00
#
_symmetry.space_group_name_H-M   'P 1'
#
loop_
_entity.id
_entity.type
_entity.pdbx_description
1 polymer ?
#
loop_
_entity_poly.entity_id
_entity_poly.type
_entity_poly.pdbx_seq_one_letter_code
_entity_poly.pdbx_strand_id
1 'polypeptide(L)'
;MPIDITSVGSSSSGNSYIIFAEGLTLVLDVGLTSKKILGALEHFGIDPEEVDAGMVTHEHVDHVRSIRAVSRKCCNAVVYASRGTAENTANFVHVPEERFVPVSAGDCIELGPVKIGVFPLSHDAAEPVGFTVSAGDEKLAVVTDTGIITDEIRSAVCDADMLVFEANHDEDMLMFGEYPYPVKVRIKSDHGHLSNDYAGHELADMLRERRISGCRKPLRIMLAHLSFHNNAPLFARQTVEDILSAAGFRKGIDYTLEVAAREGLTFIDPLNVPEGRLIPAEKKEA
;
A
#
# COMPACT_ATOMS: atom_id res chain seq x y z
N MET A 1 -19.79 1.85 -5.87
CA MET A 1 -19.48 1.54 -4.45
C MET A 1 -18.25 2.33 -4.06
N PRO A 2 -18.13 2.79 -2.81
CA PRO A 2 -16.92 3.47 -2.35
C PRO A 2 -15.69 2.57 -2.53
N ILE A 3 -14.53 3.15 -2.50
CA ILE A 3 -13.27 2.41 -2.51
C ILE A 3 -13.10 1.70 -1.17
N ASP A 4 -12.60 0.48 -1.22
CA ASP A 4 -12.18 -0.27 -0.03
C ASP A 4 -10.81 -0.90 -0.29
N ILE A 5 -9.95 -0.92 0.71
CA ILE A 5 -8.63 -1.55 0.63
C ILE A 5 -8.39 -2.43 1.84
N THR A 6 -7.90 -3.63 1.55
CA THR A 6 -7.49 -4.59 2.56
C THR A 6 -6.04 -4.99 2.32
N SER A 7 -5.19 -4.82 3.35
CA SER A 7 -3.87 -5.44 3.34
C SER A 7 -4.01 -6.95 3.57
N VAL A 8 -3.42 -7.76 2.70
CA VAL A 8 -3.28 -9.21 2.89
C VAL A 8 -2.11 -9.54 3.81
N GLY A 9 -1.20 -8.60 3.90
CA GLY A 9 -0.03 -8.55 4.75
C GLY A 9 0.93 -7.50 4.23
N SER A 10 1.62 -6.82 5.14
CA SER A 10 2.56 -5.75 4.79
C SER A 10 3.74 -5.69 5.75
N SER A 11 4.94 -5.82 5.20
CA SER A 11 6.22 -5.70 5.90
C SER A 11 7.37 -5.73 4.91
N SER A 12 8.59 -5.45 5.35
CA SER A 12 9.84 -5.66 4.56
C SER A 12 10.08 -7.12 4.14
N SER A 13 9.12 -8.03 4.34
CA SER A 13 9.22 -9.44 3.94
C SER A 13 8.19 -9.83 2.89
N GLY A 14 7.19 -8.99 2.67
CA GLY A 14 6.17 -9.20 1.65
C GLY A 14 4.97 -8.28 1.82
N ASN A 15 4.53 -7.74 0.70
CA ASN A 15 3.42 -6.78 0.61
C ASN A 15 2.41 -7.28 -0.42
N SER A 16 1.13 -7.15 -0.10
CA SER A 16 0.04 -7.33 -1.05
C SER A 16 -1.23 -6.71 -0.51
N TYR A 17 -1.98 -6.06 -1.39
CA TYR A 17 -3.25 -5.41 -1.06
C TYR A 17 -4.31 -5.80 -2.08
N ILE A 18 -5.55 -5.94 -1.62
CA ILE A 18 -6.72 -6.08 -2.48
C ILE A 18 -7.53 -4.79 -2.37
N ILE A 19 -7.83 -4.19 -3.52
CA ILE A 19 -8.58 -2.94 -3.62
C ILE A 19 -9.87 -3.23 -4.38
N PHE A 20 -10.97 -2.80 -3.82
CA PHE A 20 -12.29 -2.86 -4.45
C PHE A 20 -12.76 -1.46 -4.77
N ALA A 21 -13.13 -1.21 -6.03
CA ALA A 21 -13.59 0.10 -6.48
C ALA A 21 -14.62 -0.06 -7.60
N GLU A 22 -15.82 0.48 -7.40
CA GLU A 22 -16.91 0.48 -8.41
C GLU A 22 -17.17 -0.90 -9.09
N GLY A 23 -17.07 -1.96 -8.29
CA GLY A 23 -17.29 -3.34 -8.76
C GLY A 23 -16.04 -4.01 -9.32
N LEU A 24 -14.93 -3.31 -9.47
CA LEU A 24 -13.65 -3.87 -9.89
C LEU A 24 -12.86 -4.40 -8.69
N THR A 25 -12.08 -5.44 -8.93
CA THR A 25 -11.12 -6.04 -8.00
C THR A 25 -9.70 -5.82 -8.52
N LEU A 26 -8.89 -5.07 -7.77
CA LEU A 26 -7.50 -4.79 -8.10
C LEU A 26 -6.58 -5.43 -7.07
N VAL A 27 -5.45 -5.96 -7.50
CA VAL A 27 -4.39 -6.48 -6.62
C VAL A 27 -3.16 -5.62 -6.77
N LEU A 28 -2.71 -4.99 -5.68
CA LEU A 28 -1.48 -4.20 -5.63
C LEU A 28 -0.41 -5.00 -4.91
N ASP A 29 0.69 -5.20 -5.61
CA ASP A 29 1.83 -6.03 -5.22
C ASP A 29 1.49 -7.49 -4.89
N VAL A 30 2.44 -8.37 -5.14
CA VAL A 30 2.30 -9.82 -4.96
C VAL A 30 3.52 -10.42 -4.27
N GLY A 31 4.03 -9.68 -3.26
CA GLY A 31 5.23 -10.04 -2.51
C GLY A 31 5.03 -11.14 -1.47
N LEU A 32 3.80 -11.43 -1.11
CA LEU A 32 3.44 -12.58 -0.26
C LEU A 32 3.43 -13.89 -1.05
N THR A 33 3.29 -15.04 -0.38
CA THR A 33 3.10 -16.31 -1.06
C THR A 33 1.77 -16.31 -1.83
N SER A 34 1.75 -16.92 -3.01
CA SER A 34 0.52 -17.01 -3.81
C SER A 34 -0.65 -17.65 -3.05
N LYS A 35 -0.35 -18.61 -2.14
CA LYS A 35 -1.39 -19.22 -1.27
C LYS A 35 -2.09 -18.18 -0.39
N LYS A 36 -1.35 -17.21 0.17
CA LYS A 36 -1.93 -16.15 1.00
C LYS A 36 -2.79 -15.20 0.17
N ILE A 37 -2.28 -14.78 -0.99
CA ILE A 37 -2.98 -13.83 -1.87
C ILE A 37 -4.26 -14.47 -2.42
N LEU A 38 -4.16 -15.67 -2.98
CA LEU A 38 -5.33 -16.39 -3.51
C LEU A 38 -6.33 -16.78 -2.41
N GLY A 39 -5.83 -17.15 -1.21
CA GLY A 39 -6.69 -17.41 -0.06
C GLY A 39 -7.41 -16.15 0.46
N ALA A 40 -6.83 -14.96 0.28
CA ALA A 40 -7.51 -13.70 0.58
C ALA A 40 -8.61 -13.40 -0.45
N LEU A 41 -8.38 -13.63 -1.74
CA LEU A 41 -9.43 -13.53 -2.76
C LEU A 41 -10.58 -14.51 -2.46
N GLU A 42 -10.25 -15.77 -2.16
CA GLU A 42 -11.25 -16.78 -1.76
C GLU A 42 -12.04 -16.36 -0.51
N HIS A 43 -11.37 -15.73 0.48
CA HIS A 43 -12.03 -15.20 1.68
C HIS A 43 -13.12 -14.17 1.33
N PHE A 44 -12.88 -13.36 0.31
CA PHE A 44 -13.86 -12.37 -0.20
C PHE A 44 -14.85 -12.96 -1.21
N GLY A 45 -14.77 -14.26 -1.51
CA GLY A 45 -15.61 -14.92 -2.50
C GLY A 45 -15.28 -14.52 -3.94
N ILE A 46 -14.07 -14.01 -4.20
CA ILE A 46 -13.61 -13.59 -5.53
C ILE A 46 -12.89 -14.75 -6.19
N ASP A 47 -13.37 -15.16 -7.39
CA ASP A 47 -12.58 -16.03 -8.24
C ASP A 47 -11.34 -15.28 -8.75
N PRO A 48 -10.15 -15.87 -8.72
CA PRO A 48 -8.96 -15.21 -9.31
C PRO A 48 -9.14 -14.73 -10.75
N GLU A 49 -10.00 -15.34 -11.54
CA GLU A 49 -10.31 -14.92 -12.92
C GLU A 49 -11.17 -13.63 -12.96
N GLU A 50 -11.78 -13.23 -11.85
CA GLU A 50 -12.55 -11.99 -11.68
C GLU A 50 -11.68 -10.80 -11.26
N VAL A 51 -10.37 -10.99 -11.08
CA VAL A 51 -9.44 -9.88 -10.83
C VAL A 51 -9.26 -9.10 -12.13
N ASP A 52 -9.56 -7.80 -12.10
CA ASP A 52 -9.53 -6.92 -13.27
C ASP A 52 -8.13 -6.42 -13.57
N ALA A 53 -7.35 -6.07 -12.53
CA ALA A 53 -6.00 -5.56 -12.69
C ALA A 53 -5.04 -5.97 -11.57
N GLY A 54 -3.78 -6.19 -11.95
CA GLY A 54 -2.62 -6.24 -11.06
C GLY A 54 -1.81 -4.95 -11.21
N MET A 55 -1.34 -4.38 -10.12
CA MET A 55 -0.45 -3.23 -10.09
C MET A 55 0.82 -3.61 -9.33
N VAL A 56 1.99 -3.25 -9.84
CA VAL A 56 3.28 -3.57 -9.21
C VAL A 56 4.07 -2.27 -9.03
N THR A 57 4.47 -1.99 -7.80
CA THR A 57 5.17 -0.77 -7.44
C THR A 57 6.62 -0.77 -7.92
N HIS A 58 7.35 -1.86 -7.67
CA HIS A 58 8.75 -2.03 -8.06
C HIS A 58 9.18 -3.50 -8.01
N GLU A 59 10.41 -3.80 -8.44
CA GLU A 59 10.91 -5.17 -8.68
C GLU A 59 11.42 -5.92 -7.45
N HIS A 60 11.48 -5.33 -6.26
CA HIS A 60 11.98 -6.03 -5.07
C HIS A 60 11.15 -7.27 -4.76
N VAL A 61 11.82 -8.29 -4.21
CA VAL A 61 11.23 -9.62 -4.03
C VAL A 61 10.00 -9.63 -3.12
N ASP A 62 9.93 -8.72 -2.17
CA ASP A 62 8.81 -8.53 -1.26
C ASP A 62 7.61 -7.79 -1.89
N HIS A 63 7.71 -7.45 -3.19
CA HIS A 63 6.62 -6.93 -4.02
C HIS A 63 6.27 -7.85 -5.19
N VAL A 64 7.20 -8.66 -5.71
CA VAL A 64 7.00 -9.46 -6.94
C VAL A 64 7.14 -10.97 -6.76
N ARG A 65 7.40 -11.47 -5.56
CA ARG A 65 7.70 -12.90 -5.28
C ARG A 65 6.76 -13.87 -5.97
N SER A 66 5.48 -13.60 -5.98
CA SER A 66 4.45 -14.50 -6.47
C SER A 66 3.85 -14.12 -7.82
N ILE A 67 4.43 -13.13 -8.52
CA ILE A 67 3.86 -12.58 -9.75
C ILE A 67 3.56 -13.66 -10.79
N ARG A 68 4.47 -14.64 -10.96
CA ARG A 68 4.27 -15.77 -11.86
C ARG A 68 3.02 -16.59 -11.51
N ALA A 69 2.85 -16.92 -10.23
CA ALA A 69 1.78 -17.81 -9.81
C ALA A 69 0.43 -17.09 -9.78
N VAL A 70 0.42 -15.84 -9.30
CA VAL A 70 -0.78 -15.01 -9.22
C VAL A 70 -1.25 -14.61 -10.62
N SER A 71 -0.37 -14.09 -11.48
CA SER A 71 -0.71 -13.73 -12.86
C SER A 71 -1.27 -14.90 -13.68
N ARG A 72 -0.83 -16.14 -13.39
CA ARG A 72 -1.36 -17.34 -14.02
C ARG A 72 -2.78 -17.69 -13.57
N LYS A 73 -3.14 -17.38 -12.33
CA LYS A 73 -4.46 -17.62 -11.75
C LYS A 73 -5.42 -16.49 -12.07
N CYS A 74 -4.96 -15.25 -11.93
CA CYS A 74 -5.68 -14.05 -12.33
C CYS A 74 -5.47 -13.82 -13.84
N CYS A 75 -5.91 -14.78 -14.66
CA CYS A 75 -5.54 -14.85 -16.08
C CYS A 75 -6.22 -13.77 -16.95
N ASN A 76 -7.26 -13.12 -16.45
CA ASN A 76 -7.94 -12.01 -17.14
C ASN A 76 -7.39 -10.63 -16.73
N ALA A 77 -6.63 -10.55 -15.62
CA ALA A 77 -6.11 -9.30 -15.10
C ALA A 77 -5.08 -8.66 -16.06
N VAL A 78 -5.24 -7.37 -16.33
CA VAL A 78 -4.19 -6.53 -16.92
C VAL A 78 -3.16 -6.21 -15.84
N VAL A 79 -1.87 -6.21 -16.18
CA VAL A 79 -0.79 -5.95 -15.23
C VAL A 79 -0.11 -4.63 -15.56
N TYR A 80 -0.18 -3.68 -14.64
CA TYR A 80 0.45 -2.37 -14.70
C TYR A 80 1.73 -2.36 -13.87
N ALA A 81 2.84 -2.02 -14.48
CA ALA A 81 4.12 -1.79 -13.83
C ALA A 81 5.00 -0.88 -14.69
N SER A 82 6.01 -0.26 -14.11
CA SER A 82 6.99 0.48 -14.91
C SER A 82 7.83 -0.48 -15.78
N ARG A 83 8.42 0.04 -16.85
CA ARG A 83 9.35 -0.77 -17.68
C ARG A 83 10.58 -1.16 -16.88
N GLY A 84 11.11 -0.25 -16.05
CA GLY A 84 12.23 -0.54 -15.16
C GLY A 84 11.93 -1.70 -14.23
N THR A 85 10.75 -1.73 -13.61
CA THR A 85 10.30 -2.86 -12.79
C THR A 85 10.24 -4.16 -13.58
N ALA A 86 9.61 -4.15 -14.77
CA ALA A 86 9.44 -5.36 -15.57
C ALA A 86 10.76 -5.93 -16.08
N GLU A 87 11.72 -5.09 -16.46
CA GLU A 87 13.02 -5.49 -17.01
C GLU A 87 14.01 -5.95 -15.93
N ASN A 88 13.83 -5.54 -14.67
CA ASN A 88 14.74 -5.85 -13.57
C ASN A 88 14.28 -7.00 -12.66
N THR A 89 13.20 -7.70 -13.00
CA THR A 89 12.83 -8.96 -12.36
C THR A 89 12.61 -10.10 -13.33
N ALA A 90 13.37 -11.18 -13.14
CA ALA A 90 13.25 -12.40 -13.95
C ALA A 90 11.86 -13.04 -13.88
N ASN A 91 11.08 -12.75 -12.83
CA ASN A 91 9.73 -13.31 -12.67
C ASN A 91 8.71 -12.67 -13.62
N PHE A 92 8.94 -11.45 -14.10
CA PHE A 92 8.00 -10.70 -14.94
C PHE A 92 7.86 -11.32 -16.35
N VAL A 93 8.86 -12.06 -16.82
CA VAL A 93 8.80 -12.83 -18.08
C VAL A 93 7.60 -13.79 -18.14
N HIS A 94 6.99 -14.11 -17.00
CA HIS A 94 5.82 -14.97 -16.92
C HIS A 94 4.48 -14.24 -17.02
N VAL A 95 4.49 -12.91 -17.06
CA VAL A 95 3.32 -12.10 -17.39
C VAL A 95 3.22 -12.06 -18.91
N PRO A 96 2.12 -12.53 -19.53
CA PRO A 96 1.94 -12.46 -20.97
C PRO A 96 2.03 -11.03 -21.49
N GLU A 97 2.72 -10.82 -22.61
CA GLU A 97 2.96 -9.49 -23.16
C GLU A 97 1.65 -8.74 -23.47
N GLU A 98 0.64 -9.47 -23.94
CA GLU A 98 -0.69 -8.92 -24.22
C GLU A 98 -1.47 -8.43 -23.00
N ARG A 99 -1.03 -8.80 -21.80
CA ARG A 99 -1.62 -8.36 -20.53
C ARG A 99 -0.75 -7.36 -19.78
N PHE A 100 0.47 -7.14 -20.22
CA PHE A 100 1.36 -6.16 -19.61
C PHE A 100 1.17 -4.78 -20.26
N VAL A 101 0.82 -3.82 -19.44
CA VAL A 101 0.72 -2.40 -19.83
C VAL A 101 1.76 -1.62 -19.03
N PRO A 102 2.85 -1.18 -19.69
CA PRO A 102 3.85 -0.36 -19.04
C PRO A 102 3.28 1.01 -18.68
N VAL A 103 3.64 1.48 -17.48
CA VAL A 103 3.25 2.78 -16.97
C VAL A 103 4.46 3.60 -16.55
N SER A 104 4.30 4.92 -16.50
CA SER A 104 5.30 5.86 -16.03
C SER A 104 4.68 6.86 -15.06
N ALA A 105 5.52 7.47 -14.22
CA ALA A 105 5.08 8.55 -13.33
C ALA A 105 4.41 9.68 -14.14
N GLY A 106 3.24 10.11 -13.68
CA GLY A 106 2.38 11.08 -14.35
C GLY A 106 1.25 10.47 -15.19
N ASP A 107 1.29 9.16 -15.45
CA ASP A 107 0.21 8.49 -16.18
C ASP A 107 -1.08 8.45 -15.35
N CYS A 108 -2.20 8.50 -16.08
CA CYS A 108 -3.54 8.27 -15.54
C CYS A 108 -4.25 7.23 -16.41
N ILE A 109 -4.57 6.08 -15.83
CA ILE A 109 -5.22 4.96 -16.51
C ILE A 109 -6.70 4.99 -16.20
N GLU A 110 -7.54 4.88 -17.20
CA GLU A 110 -8.99 4.74 -17.03
C GLU A 110 -9.36 3.25 -17.16
N LEU A 111 -9.84 2.66 -16.07
CA LEU A 111 -10.34 1.30 -16.00
C LEU A 111 -11.85 1.33 -15.67
N GLY A 112 -12.68 1.41 -16.70
CA GLY A 112 -14.11 1.66 -16.53
C GLY A 112 -14.38 2.95 -15.75
N PRO A 113 -15.10 2.90 -14.62
CA PRO A 113 -15.38 4.08 -13.79
C PRO A 113 -14.23 4.46 -12.83
N VAL A 114 -13.17 3.67 -12.79
CA VAL A 114 -12.01 3.86 -11.89
C VAL A 114 -10.87 4.53 -12.63
N LYS A 115 -10.23 5.50 -11.98
CA LYS A 115 -8.99 6.13 -12.46
C LYS A 115 -7.83 5.72 -11.57
N ILE A 116 -6.75 5.25 -12.20
CA ILE A 116 -5.51 4.86 -11.52
C ILE A 116 -4.43 5.88 -11.92
N GLY A 117 -3.99 6.69 -10.97
CA GLY A 117 -2.87 7.61 -11.17
C GLY A 117 -1.55 6.96 -10.75
N VAL A 118 -0.48 7.30 -11.45
CA VAL A 118 0.87 6.80 -11.21
C VAL A 118 1.77 7.96 -10.80
N PHE A 119 2.54 7.82 -9.71
CA PHE A 119 3.47 8.83 -9.26
C PHE A 119 4.83 8.20 -8.88
N PRO A 120 5.94 8.97 -8.93
CA PRO A 120 7.26 8.42 -8.62
C PRO A 120 7.42 8.20 -7.12
N LEU A 121 8.18 7.17 -6.74
CA LEU A 121 8.66 6.96 -5.38
C LEU A 121 10.16 7.20 -5.30
N SER A 122 10.67 7.62 -4.14
CA SER A 122 12.10 7.80 -3.91
C SER A 122 12.66 6.55 -3.24
N HIS A 123 13.00 5.54 -4.05
CA HIS A 123 13.48 4.25 -3.56
C HIS A 123 14.63 3.71 -4.40
N ASP A 124 15.45 2.80 -3.84
CA ASP A 124 16.58 2.17 -4.52
C ASP A 124 16.15 0.99 -5.42
N ALA A 125 15.24 1.29 -6.33
CA ALA A 125 14.71 0.38 -7.35
C ALA A 125 14.90 1.00 -8.75
N ALA A 126 14.65 0.22 -9.80
CA ALA A 126 14.96 0.64 -11.18
C ALA A 126 14.05 1.80 -11.65
N GLU A 127 12.74 1.72 -11.38
CA GLU A 127 11.75 2.75 -11.73
C GLU A 127 10.53 2.59 -10.78
N PRO A 128 10.70 2.92 -9.49
CA PRO A 128 9.66 2.68 -8.49
C PRO A 128 8.52 3.69 -8.64
N VAL A 129 7.28 3.18 -8.56
CA VAL A 129 6.06 3.98 -8.68
C VAL A 129 5.07 3.68 -7.56
N GLY A 130 4.36 4.71 -7.10
CA GLY A 130 3.19 4.60 -6.26
C GLY A 130 1.91 4.74 -7.10
N PHE A 131 0.79 4.33 -6.53
CA PHE A 131 -0.50 4.34 -7.20
C PHE A 131 -1.55 5.09 -6.39
N THR A 132 -2.37 5.86 -7.09
CA THR A 132 -3.66 6.34 -6.58
C THR A 132 -4.80 5.63 -7.29
N VAL A 133 -5.89 5.39 -6.59
CA VAL A 133 -7.13 4.84 -7.16
C VAL A 133 -8.26 5.78 -6.81
N SER A 134 -8.95 6.31 -7.82
CA SER A 134 -10.09 7.22 -7.66
C SER A 134 -11.34 6.59 -8.23
N ALA A 135 -12.42 6.62 -7.45
CA ALA A 135 -13.73 6.12 -7.84
C ALA A 135 -14.84 6.94 -7.16
N GLY A 136 -15.78 7.46 -7.92
CA GLY A 136 -16.76 8.42 -7.42
C GLY A 136 -16.09 9.63 -6.78
N ASP A 137 -16.44 9.91 -5.52
CA ASP A 137 -15.91 11.03 -4.74
C ASP A 137 -14.79 10.62 -3.76
N GLU A 138 -14.23 9.42 -3.92
CA GLU A 138 -13.18 8.90 -3.05
C GLU A 138 -11.88 8.68 -3.80
N LYS A 139 -10.78 8.92 -3.11
CA LYS A 139 -9.42 8.66 -3.59
C LYS A 139 -8.61 7.93 -2.54
N LEU A 140 -8.02 6.81 -2.95
CA LEU A 140 -7.02 6.05 -2.21
C LEU A 140 -5.64 6.39 -2.77
N ALA A 141 -4.63 6.51 -1.90
CA ALA A 141 -3.23 6.53 -2.30
C ALA A 141 -2.45 5.48 -1.52
N VAL A 142 -1.45 4.87 -2.17
CA VAL A 142 -0.53 3.92 -1.54
C VAL A 142 0.89 4.43 -1.72
N VAL A 143 1.54 4.72 -0.60
CA VAL A 143 2.90 5.26 -0.50
C VAL A 143 3.71 4.35 0.42
N THR A 144 4.38 3.38 -0.15
CA THR A 144 5.32 2.48 0.53
C THR A 144 6.63 2.47 -0.23
N ASP A 145 7.70 2.18 0.45
CA ASP A 145 9.03 2.12 -0.15
C ASP A 145 9.47 3.49 -0.72
N THR A 146 9.61 4.43 0.19
CA THR A 146 10.15 5.75 -0.14
C THR A 146 10.97 6.27 1.04
N GLY A 147 12.13 6.86 0.76
CA GLY A 147 12.99 7.45 1.80
C GLY A 147 12.57 8.86 2.20
N ILE A 148 11.88 9.57 1.31
CA ILE A 148 11.37 10.93 1.53
C ILE A 148 10.03 11.14 0.83
N ILE A 149 9.26 12.13 1.27
CA ILE A 149 8.06 12.59 0.58
C ILE A 149 8.43 13.78 -0.30
N THR A 150 8.57 13.53 -1.61
CA THR A 150 8.85 14.57 -2.60
C THR A 150 7.61 15.44 -2.89
N ASP A 151 7.79 16.57 -3.57
CA ASP A 151 6.68 17.42 -3.99
C ASP A 151 5.72 16.69 -4.94
N GLU A 152 6.23 15.77 -5.77
CA GLU A 152 5.43 14.93 -6.67
C GLU A 152 4.55 13.95 -5.87
N ILE A 153 5.13 13.27 -4.87
CA ILE A 153 4.36 12.38 -3.98
C ILE A 153 3.30 13.19 -3.25
N ARG A 154 3.68 14.32 -2.63
CA ARG A 154 2.76 15.19 -1.90
C ARG A 154 1.61 15.66 -2.78
N SER A 155 1.91 16.11 -4.00
CA SER A 155 0.90 16.53 -4.97
C SER A 155 -0.05 15.40 -5.36
N ALA A 156 0.46 14.18 -5.52
CA ALA A 156 -0.35 13.02 -5.90
C ALA A 156 -1.34 12.60 -4.80
N VAL A 157 -1.00 12.80 -3.50
CA VAL A 157 -1.77 12.27 -2.38
C VAL A 157 -2.54 13.32 -1.56
N CYS A 158 -2.36 14.62 -1.83
CA CYS A 158 -2.90 15.72 -1.00
C CYS A 158 -4.44 15.70 -0.84
N ASP A 159 -5.14 15.18 -1.83
CA ASP A 159 -6.61 15.06 -1.89
C ASP A 159 -7.12 13.63 -1.56
N ALA A 160 -6.24 12.72 -1.14
CA ALA A 160 -6.64 11.35 -0.80
C ALA A 160 -7.57 11.31 0.42
N ASP A 161 -8.60 10.47 0.38
CA ASP A 161 -9.49 10.16 1.50
C ASP A 161 -8.98 8.95 2.31
N MET A 162 -8.20 8.09 1.65
CA MET A 162 -7.55 6.91 2.23
C MET A 162 -6.07 6.91 1.85
N LEU A 163 -5.23 6.58 2.81
CA LEU A 163 -3.78 6.57 2.64
C LEU A 163 -3.17 5.34 3.30
N VAL A 164 -2.60 4.45 2.48
CA VAL A 164 -1.64 3.47 2.96
C VAL A 164 -0.28 4.15 2.96
N PHE A 165 0.35 4.25 4.12
CA PHE A 165 1.53 5.08 4.29
C PHE A 165 2.64 4.33 5.02
N GLU A 166 3.86 4.43 4.51
CA GLU A 166 5.00 3.76 5.12
C GLU A 166 5.28 4.28 6.53
N ALA A 167 5.55 3.34 7.45
CA ALA A 167 6.17 3.58 8.75
C ALA A 167 7.13 2.42 9.02
N ASN A 168 8.28 2.43 8.35
CA ASN A 168 9.14 1.26 8.28
C ASN A 168 9.85 0.97 9.58
N HIS A 169 10.47 1.97 10.22
CA HIS A 169 11.31 1.73 11.38
C HIS A 169 11.13 2.78 12.48
N ASP A 170 11.33 2.33 13.70
CA ASP A 170 11.65 3.17 14.85
C ASP A 170 13.13 3.54 14.78
N GLU A 171 13.46 4.80 15.00
CA GLU A 171 14.84 5.31 14.84
C GLU A 171 15.81 4.68 15.84
N ASP A 172 15.41 4.51 17.10
CA ASP A 172 16.24 3.93 18.15
C ASP A 172 16.41 2.42 17.92
N MET A 173 15.35 1.70 17.57
CA MET A 173 15.45 0.28 17.25
C MET A 173 16.37 0.05 16.05
N LEU A 174 16.32 0.90 15.03
CA LEU A 174 17.24 0.82 13.89
C LEU A 174 18.67 1.11 14.32
N MET A 175 18.91 2.23 15.05
CA MET A 175 20.25 2.66 15.40
C MET A 175 20.94 1.71 16.37
N PHE A 176 20.23 1.16 17.35
CA PHE A 176 20.77 0.22 18.34
C PHE A 176 20.55 -1.25 17.96
N GLY A 177 19.81 -1.54 16.90
CA GLY A 177 19.54 -2.90 16.41
C GLY A 177 20.75 -3.59 15.78
N GLU A 178 20.55 -4.84 15.39
CA GLU A 178 21.63 -5.75 14.94
C GLU A 178 22.13 -5.49 13.51
N TYR A 179 21.45 -4.65 12.71
CA TYR A 179 21.85 -4.42 11.33
C TYR A 179 23.24 -3.78 11.23
N PRO A 180 24.08 -4.21 10.25
CA PRO A 180 25.35 -3.54 9.96
C PRO A 180 25.15 -2.07 9.65
N TYR A 181 26.11 -1.23 10.05
CA TYR A 181 26.02 0.21 9.86
C TYR A 181 25.70 0.65 8.42
N PRO A 182 26.30 0.06 7.34
CA PRO A 182 25.94 0.41 5.96
C PRO A 182 24.47 0.18 5.63
N VAL A 183 23.85 -0.89 6.20
CA VAL A 183 22.42 -1.16 6.02
C VAL A 183 21.57 -0.11 6.72
N LYS A 184 21.94 0.31 7.93
CA LYS A 184 21.25 1.40 8.64
C LYS A 184 21.29 2.71 7.86
N VAL A 185 22.47 3.05 7.30
CA VAL A 185 22.63 4.25 6.46
C VAL A 185 21.75 4.17 5.21
N ARG A 186 21.71 3.01 4.54
CA ARG A 186 20.84 2.79 3.37
C ARG A 186 19.35 2.99 3.75
N ILE A 187 18.89 2.39 4.84
CA ILE A 187 17.51 2.50 5.31
C ILE A 187 17.13 3.98 5.58
N LYS A 188 18.03 4.75 6.18
CA LYS A 188 17.82 6.17 6.51
C LYS A 188 18.07 7.14 5.35
N SER A 189 18.45 6.66 4.18
CA SER A 189 18.73 7.53 3.02
C SER A 189 17.45 8.00 2.34
N ASP A 190 17.56 9.04 1.51
CA ASP A 190 16.44 9.56 0.70
C ASP A 190 15.84 8.52 -0.25
N HIS A 191 16.55 7.42 -0.51
CA HIS A 191 16.10 6.28 -1.29
C HIS A 191 15.87 5.02 -0.43
N GLY A 192 15.81 5.18 0.89
CA GLY A 192 15.54 4.11 1.84
C GLY A 192 14.05 4.02 2.19
N HIS A 193 13.76 4.22 3.49
CA HIS A 193 12.41 4.06 4.05
C HIS A 193 12.10 5.13 5.09
N LEU A 194 10.82 5.48 5.23
CA LEU A 194 10.36 6.42 6.24
C LEU A 194 10.46 5.83 7.66
N SER A 195 10.98 6.62 8.61
CA SER A 195 10.83 6.31 10.03
C SER A 195 9.40 6.59 10.52
N ASN A 196 9.03 6.05 11.69
CA ASN A 196 7.77 6.35 12.35
C ASN A 196 7.60 7.86 12.60
N ASP A 197 8.68 8.52 13.02
CA ASP A 197 8.71 9.95 13.31
C ASP A 197 8.51 10.78 12.05
N TYR A 198 9.25 10.46 10.97
CA TYR A 198 9.09 11.15 9.70
C TYR A 198 7.66 10.96 9.16
N ALA A 199 7.14 9.74 9.19
CA ALA A 199 5.77 9.45 8.77
C ALA A 199 4.74 10.25 9.57
N GLY A 200 4.90 10.34 10.90
CA GLY A 200 4.02 11.13 11.77
C GLY A 200 4.02 12.62 11.43
N HIS A 201 5.20 13.21 11.17
CA HIS A 201 5.32 14.62 10.80
C HIS A 201 4.70 14.91 9.43
N GLU A 202 4.95 14.07 8.42
CA GLU A 202 4.35 14.22 7.09
C GLU A 202 2.82 14.10 7.13
N LEU A 203 2.30 13.14 7.89
CA LEU A 203 0.85 13.00 8.10
C LEU A 203 0.25 14.22 8.80
N ALA A 204 0.97 14.82 9.76
CA ALA A 204 0.52 16.07 10.40
C ALA A 204 0.47 17.24 9.40
N ASP A 205 1.44 17.34 8.50
CA ASP A 205 1.45 18.37 7.46
C ASP A 205 0.32 18.15 6.44
N MET A 206 0.10 16.92 5.98
CA MET A 206 -1.03 16.58 5.11
C MET A 206 -2.38 16.93 5.77
N LEU A 207 -2.56 16.63 7.04
CA LEU A 207 -3.78 16.97 7.77
C LEU A 207 -3.96 18.50 7.92
N ARG A 208 -2.87 19.28 8.07
CA ARG A 208 -2.92 20.76 8.07
C ARG A 208 -3.39 21.28 6.72
N GLU A 209 -2.82 20.78 5.63
CA GLU A 209 -3.20 21.17 4.26
C GLU A 209 -4.67 20.84 3.98
N ARG A 210 -5.15 19.66 4.36
CA ARG A 210 -6.57 19.27 4.27
C ARG A 210 -7.47 20.22 5.07
N ARG A 211 -7.07 20.60 6.28
CA ARG A 211 -7.81 21.56 7.12
C ARG A 211 -7.86 22.96 6.49
N ILE A 212 -6.76 23.42 5.89
CA ILE A 212 -6.66 24.70 5.17
C ILE A 212 -7.54 24.71 3.92
N SER A 213 -7.55 23.60 3.15
CA SER A 213 -8.41 23.46 1.97
C SER A 213 -9.90 23.32 2.29
N GLY A 214 -10.26 23.24 3.57
CA GLY A 214 -11.65 23.12 4.03
C GLY A 214 -12.19 21.69 4.01
N CYS A 215 -11.37 20.70 3.75
CA CYS A 215 -11.77 19.30 3.85
C CYS A 215 -12.14 18.95 5.29
N ARG A 216 -13.30 18.33 5.48
CA ARG A 216 -13.83 17.93 6.80
C ARG A 216 -13.96 16.41 6.95
N LYS A 217 -13.71 15.65 5.88
CA LYS A 217 -13.72 14.19 5.95
C LYS A 217 -12.46 13.73 6.72
N PRO A 218 -12.57 12.82 7.70
CA PRO A 218 -11.39 12.20 8.32
C PRO A 218 -10.51 11.52 7.27
N LEU A 219 -9.19 11.69 7.39
CA LEU A 219 -8.25 10.89 6.59
C LEU A 219 -8.18 9.48 7.18
N ARG A 220 -8.48 8.46 6.38
CA ARG A 220 -8.33 7.05 6.78
C ARG A 220 -6.90 6.60 6.49
N ILE A 221 -6.14 6.26 7.52
CA ILE A 221 -4.72 5.95 7.43
C ILE A 221 -4.49 4.49 7.79
N MET A 222 -3.69 3.79 6.98
CA MET A 222 -3.11 2.50 7.29
C MET A 222 -1.59 2.61 7.24
N LEU A 223 -0.93 2.52 8.40
CA LEU A 223 0.53 2.42 8.46
C LEU A 223 0.96 1.05 7.95
N ALA A 224 1.95 1.02 7.08
CA ALA A 224 2.33 -0.16 6.33
C ALA A 224 3.86 -0.32 6.21
N HIS A 225 4.30 -1.42 5.64
CA HIS A 225 5.70 -1.73 5.35
C HIS A 225 6.63 -1.71 6.58
N LEU A 226 6.13 -2.20 7.72
CA LEU A 226 6.90 -2.20 8.96
C LEU A 226 8.06 -3.20 8.89
N SER A 227 9.25 -2.77 9.33
CA SER A 227 10.43 -3.62 9.50
C SER A 227 10.18 -4.69 10.55
N PHE A 228 10.62 -5.90 10.26
CA PHE A 228 10.53 -7.01 11.21
C PHE A 228 11.40 -6.81 12.45
N HIS A 229 12.62 -6.29 12.25
CA HIS A 229 13.64 -6.20 13.26
C HIS A 229 13.69 -4.83 13.94
N ASN A 230 13.27 -3.78 13.22
CA ASN A 230 13.46 -2.41 13.68
C ASN A 230 12.15 -1.65 13.90
N ASN A 231 11.03 -2.38 14.05
CA ASN A 231 9.73 -1.79 14.37
C ASN A 231 8.79 -2.79 15.05
N ALA A 232 7.78 -2.25 15.72
CA ALA A 232 6.63 -3.00 16.22
C ALA A 232 5.35 -2.21 15.93
N PRO A 233 4.22 -2.88 15.63
CA PRO A 233 2.95 -2.19 15.32
C PRO A 233 2.52 -1.20 16.41
N LEU A 234 2.78 -1.52 17.68
CA LEU A 234 2.48 -0.64 18.80
C LEU A 234 3.32 0.63 18.77
N PHE A 235 4.63 0.54 18.49
CA PHE A 235 5.52 1.69 18.42
C PHE A 235 5.18 2.59 17.24
N ALA A 236 4.99 2.01 16.04
CA ALA A 236 4.57 2.78 14.87
C ALA A 236 3.27 3.55 15.14
N ARG A 237 2.24 2.88 15.70
CA ARG A 237 0.98 3.50 16.08
C ARG A 237 1.18 4.63 17.09
N GLN A 238 1.88 4.35 18.20
CA GLN A 238 2.03 5.31 19.30
C GLN A 238 2.80 6.54 18.86
N THR A 239 3.94 6.38 18.17
CA THR A 239 4.74 7.50 17.67
C THR A 239 3.93 8.41 16.76
N VAL A 240 3.21 7.84 15.78
CA VAL A 240 2.40 8.63 14.86
C VAL A 240 1.23 9.31 15.58
N GLU A 241 0.49 8.61 16.44
CA GLU A 241 -0.63 9.19 17.21
C GLU A 241 -0.17 10.30 18.14
N ASP A 242 0.98 10.17 18.80
CA ASP A 242 1.55 11.20 19.69
C ASP A 242 1.92 12.47 18.90
N ILE A 243 2.54 12.32 17.73
CA ILE A 243 2.89 13.45 16.85
C ILE A 243 1.62 14.14 16.35
N LEU A 244 0.63 13.38 15.87
CA LEU A 244 -0.64 13.94 15.39
C LEU A 244 -1.40 14.65 16.51
N SER A 245 -1.42 14.08 17.71
CA SER A 245 -2.04 14.68 18.90
C SER A 245 -1.33 15.98 19.30
N ALA A 246 0.00 15.98 19.34
CA ALA A 246 0.81 17.19 19.61
C ALA A 246 0.58 18.29 18.57
N ALA A 247 0.31 17.92 17.31
CA ALA A 247 -0.06 18.85 16.23
C ALA A 247 -1.54 19.33 16.31
N GLY A 248 -2.34 18.85 17.30
CA GLY A 248 -3.71 19.27 17.53
C GLY A 248 -4.75 18.54 16.67
N PHE A 249 -4.43 17.33 16.18
CA PHE A 249 -5.36 16.47 15.48
C PHE A 249 -5.93 15.38 16.39
N ARG A 250 -7.19 15.00 16.16
CA ARG A 250 -7.95 14.09 17.02
C ARG A 250 -8.36 12.85 16.25
N LYS A 251 -7.96 11.69 16.76
CA LYS A 251 -8.40 10.40 16.24
C LYS A 251 -9.93 10.28 16.28
N GLY A 252 -10.51 9.72 15.23
CA GLY A 252 -11.96 9.58 15.05
C GLY A 252 -12.67 10.85 14.57
N ILE A 253 -11.95 11.98 14.47
CA ILE A 253 -12.49 13.27 13.99
C ILE A 253 -11.70 13.76 12.77
N ASP A 254 -10.39 13.92 12.92
CA ASP A 254 -9.53 14.41 11.85
C ASP A 254 -8.92 13.25 11.04
N TYR A 255 -8.73 12.10 11.69
CA TYR A 255 -8.21 10.89 11.07
C TYR A 255 -8.68 9.61 11.79
N THR A 256 -8.59 8.48 11.06
CA THR A 256 -8.53 7.13 11.64
C THR A 256 -7.17 6.52 11.35
N LEU A 257 -6.69 5.59 12.19
CA LEU A 257 -5.38 4.99 12.01
C LEU A 257 -5.40 3.52 12.37
N GLU A 258 -5.08 2.70 11.38
CA GLU A 258 -4.79 1.28 11.52
C GLU A 258 -3.32 0.99 11.20
N VAL A 259 -2.82 -0.16 11.62
CA VAL A 259 -1.48 -0.65 11.28
C VAL A 259 -1.62 -1.98 10.59
N ALA A 260 -1.11 -2.08 9.37
CA ALA A 260 -1.16 -3.31 8.60
C ALA A 260 -0.44 -4.44 9.34
N ALA A 261 -1.12 -5.57 9.50
CA ALA A 261 -0.52 -6.76 10.04
C ALA A 261 0.52 -7.31 9.06
N ARG A 262 1.60 -7.86 9.59
CA ARG A 262 2.59 -8.57 8.77
C ARG A 262 1.98 -9.74 8.01
N GLU A 263 1.08 -10.42 8.65
CA GLU A 263 0.34 -11.56 8.11
C GLU A 263 -1.12 -11.47 8.54
N GLY A 264 -2.02 -11.69 7.59
CA GLY A 264 -3.47 -11.63 7.81
C GLY A 264 -4.09 -10.33 7.33
N LEU A 265 -5.40 -10.35 7.22
CA LEU A 265 -6.16 -9.24 6.66
C LEU A 265 -6.20 -8.06 7.64
N THR A 266 -5.94 -6.87 7.11
CA THR A 266 -6.15 -5.61 7.83
C THR A 266 -6.96 -4.67 6.95
N PHE A 267 -8.11 -4.22 7.45
CA PHE A 267 -9.01 -3.29 6.78
C PHE A 267 -8.63 -1.86 7.16
N ILE A 268 -8.65 -0.94 6.20
CA ILE A 268 -8.36 0.48 6.48
C ILE A 268 -9.47 1.12 7.31
N ASP A 269 -10.69 0.64 7.16
CA ASP A 269 -11.85 1.06 7.96
C ASP A 269 -12.58 -0.19 8.50
N PRO A 270 -12.15 -0.72 9.67
CA PRO A 270 -12.72 -1.93 10.23
C PRO A 270 -14.20 -1.78 10.65
N LEU A 271 -14.72 -0.55 10.78
CA LEU A 271 -16.11 -0.30 11.16
C LEU A 271 -17.06 -0.30 9.94
N ASN A 272 -16.54 -0.15 8.74
CA ASN A 272 -17.31 -0.08 7.48
C ASN A 272 -16.99 -1.21 6.51
N VAL A 273 -16.59 -2.38 7.03
CA VAL A 273 -16.43 -3.56 6.18
C VAL A 273 -17.79 -3.90 5.58
N PRO A 274 -17.95 -3.91 4.24
CA PRO A 274 -19.23 -4.14 3.60
C PRO A 274 -19.86 -5.45 4.03
N GLU A 275 -21.14 -5.42 4.43
CA GLU A 275 -21.92 -6.62 4.74
C GLU A 275 -21.86 -7.57 3.53
N GLY A 276 -21.46 -8.82 3.77
CA GLY A 276 -21.26 -9.86 2.73
C GLY A 276 -19.81 -10.12 2.36
N ARG A 277 -18.85 -9.29 2.77
CA ARG A 277 -17.39 -9.55 2.62
C ARG A 277 -16.76 -10.18 3.87
N LEU A 278 -17.46 -10.19 4.99
CA LEU A 278 -17.13 -11.02 6.13
C LEU A 278 -17.80 -12.37 5.95
N ILE A 279 -17.14 -13.32 5.29
CA ILE A 279 -17.57 -14.72 5.40
C ILE A 279 -17.11 -15.17 6.79
N PRO A 280 -18.04 -15.50 7.72
CA PRO A 280 -17.64 -16.00 9.04
C PRO A 280 -16.77 -17.23 8.86
N ALA A 281 -15.72 -17.34 9.68
CA ALA A 281 -14.83 -18.50 9.73
C ALA A 281 -15.54 -19.80 10.15
N GLU A 282 -16.85 -19.82 10.28
CA GLU A 282 -17.69 -20.96 10.65
C GLU A 282 -18.30 -21.64 9.43
N LYS A 283 -17.49 -22.26 8.59
CA LYS A 283 -17.89 -23.40 7.74
C LYS A 283 -16.67 -24.22 7.34
N LYS A 284 -15.96 -24.77 8.32
CA LYS A 284 -15.07 -25.90 8.12
C LYS A 284 -15.29 -26.93 9.22
N GLU A 285 -16.49 -27.50 9.25
CA GLU A 285 -16.76 -28.83 9.82
C GLU A 285 -17.95 -29.41 9.09
N ALA A 286 -17.66 -30.21 8.04
CA ALA A 286 -18.46 -31.33 7.59
C ALA A 286 -17.59 -32.16 6.63
#